data_3d5be19f7844648f2eccd2238671a78a
#
_entry.id   3d5be19f7844648f2eccd2238671a78a
#
_cell.length_a   1.000
_cell.length_b   1.000
_cell.length_c   1.000
_cell.angle_alpha   90.00
_cell.angle_beta   90.00
_cell.angle_gamma   90.00
#
_symmetry.space_group_name_H-M   'P 1'
#
loop_
_entity.id
_entity.type
_entity.pdbx_description
1 polymer ?
#
loop_
_entity_poly.entity_id
_entity_poly.type
_entity_poly.pdbx_seq_one_letter_code
_entity_poly.pdbx_strand_id
1 'polypeptide(L)'
;MGGGIAGLTCALSLHAAGFRPRVSEAARTIEAVGVGINLLPHAVRELAELGLADELAAIALPPSRLGYHDRAGGPIWAEPLGLAAGYRWPQFSVHRGRLHMMLLAAVRERLGPDAVRTGLMFRGFERTSGGIRAHFRDRASGAPAVEDADVLVGSDGIDSVVRARLHPDEGAARWNGVHMWRGVARHPHILDGRSIVVAGGTPGAKFVAYPIEDPATPGGEALLNWVLEVRHGPSVEPPNPSHRRVPAAEARAGLAEWDLPWLDPMSLVERSSTILEYPMLDRDPLPRWSFGRVTLLGDAAHPMFPMGMNGGSQSIVDARVLAWCLAREPDPVAALDRYDALRRGTVNAIVLANRNLGPEEIIARAAEHAGPLSADRAEEIATRYKRLAQATVAQVNTHASWTVPHPAPDPRRREAPGPAPTSTGGELTTPPSGTTA
;
A
#
# COMPACT_ATOMS: atom_id res chain seq x y z
N MET A 1 -14.11 -2.32 4.10
CA MET A 1 -14.59 -1.71 2.85
C MET A 1 -13.40 -1.37 2.00
N GLY A 2 -13.30 -1.96 0.78
CA GLY A 2 -12.15 -1.84 -0.14
C GLY A 2 -11.17 -3.00 -0.04
N GLY A 3 -10.94 -3.68 -1.18
CA GLY A 3 -10.03 -4.84 -1.32
C GLY A 3 -8.63 -4.46 -1.80
N GLY A 4 -8.16 -3.24 -1.53
CA GLY A 4 -6.80 -2.78 -1.80
C GLY A 4 -5.77 -3.31 -0.78
N ILE A 5 -4.50 -2.90 -0.91
CA ILE A 5 -3.41 -3.30 -0.01
C ILE A 5 -3.78 -3.06 1.46
N ALA A 6 -4.33 -1.88 1.77
CA ALA A 6 -4.75 -1.51 3.12
C ALA A 6 -5.83 -2.46 3.68
N GLY A 7 -6.90 -2.69 2.93
CA GLY A 7 -8.03 -3.54 3.36
C GLY A 7 -7.67 -5.01 3.48
N LEU A 8 -6.87 -5.56 2.54
CA LEU A 8 -6.41 -6.95 2.62
C LEU A 8 -5.44 -7.15 3.79
N THR A 9 -4.51 -6.22 4.02
CA THR A 9 -3.62 -6.27 5.19
C THR A 9 -4.42 -6.17 6.49
N CYS A 10 -5.47 -5.32 6.51
CA CYS A 10 -6.37 -5.20 7.66
C CYS A 10 -7.10 -6.53 7.93
N ALA A 11 -7.61 -7.19 6.89
CA ALA A 11 -8.26 -8.49 7.04
C ALA A 11 -7.30 -9.56 7.60
N LEU A 12 -6.08 -9.65 7.08
CA LEU A 12 -5.05 -10.57 7.60
C LEU A 12 -4.69 -10.26 9.07
N SER A 13 -4.54 -8.97 9.41
CA SER A 13 -4.21 -8.53 10.76
C SER A 13 -5.32 -8.84 11.76
N LEU A 14 -6.57 -8.59 11.39
CA LEU A 14 -7.74 -8.91 12.20
C LEU A 14 -7.92 -10.42 12.37
N HIS A 15 -7.70 -11.19 11.30
CA HIS A 15 -7.75 -12.65 11.38
C HIS A 15 -6.68 -13.20 12.34
N ALA A 16 -5.44 -12.72 12.23
CA ALA A 16 -4.36 -13.09 13.14
C ALA A 16 -4.67 -12.73 14.61
N ALA A 17 -5.48 -11.69 14.84
CA ALA A 17 -5.98 -11.29 16.16
C ALA A 17 -7.24 -12.07 16.62
N GLY A 18 -7.72 -13.06 15.84
CA GLY A 18 -8.86 -13.91 16.18
C GLY A 18 -10.23 -13.37 15.78
N PHE A 19 -10.30 -12.28 15.03
CA PHE A 19 -11.55 -11.74 14.48
C PHE A 19 -11.96 -12.44 13.19
N ARG A 20 -13.18 -12.20 12.73
CA ARG A 20 -13.75 -12.73 11.47
C ARG A 20 -14.02 -11.58 10.49
N PRO A 21 -12.99 -11.02 9.85
CA PRO A 21 -13.18 -9.93 8.89
C PRO A 21 -13.79 -10.42 7.59
N ARG A 22 -14.56 -9.54 6.95
CA ARG A 22 -15.04 -9.66 5.57
C ARG A 22 -14.61 -8.45 4.79
N VAL A 23 -14.20 -8.65 3.54
CA VAL A 23 -13.78 -7.59 2.63
C VAL A 23 -14.82 -7.46 1.53
N SER A 24 -15.38 -6.25 1.37
CA SER A 24 -16.30 -5.94 0.28
C SER A 24 -15.61 -4.97 -0.67
N GLU A 25 -15.47 -5.37 -1.95
CA GLU A 25 -14.76 -4.65 -3.00
C GLU A 25 -15.71 -4.25 -4.13
N ALA A 26 -15.59 -3.00 -4.59
CA ALA A 26 -16.45 -2.47 -5.65
C ALA A 26 -16.10 -3.00 -7.04
N ALA A 27 -14.84 -3.32 -7.31
CA ALA A 27 -14.44 -3.94 -8.58
C ALA A 27 -15.07 -5.33 -8.71
N ARG A 28 -15.48 -5.71 -9.92
CA ARG A 28 -15.99 -7.07 -10.20
C ARG A 28 -14.89 -8.11 -10.13
N THR A 29 -13.68 -7.73 -10.53
CA THR A 29 -12.49 -8.57 -10.53
C THR A 29 -11.35 -7.77 -9.94
N ILE A 30 -10.57 -8.40 -9.07
CA ILE A 30 -9.31 -7.83 -8.57
C ILE A 30 -8.20 -8.34 -9.50
N GLU A 31 -7.48 -7.43 -10.13
CA GLU A 31 -6.44 -7.71 -11.10
C GLU A 31 -5.09 -7.13 -10.66
N ALA A 32 -4.00 -7.69 -11.18
CA ALA A 32 -2.64 -7.23 -10.93
C ALA A 32 -2.33 -5.93 -11.68
N VAL A 33 -3.05 -4.85 -11.36
CA VAL A 33 -2.90 -3.55 -12.01
C VAL A 33 -1.93 -2.67 -11.25
N GLY A 34 -1.19 -1.85 -11.98
CA GLY A 34 -0.32 -0.80 -11.42
C GLY A 34 1.11 -0.89 -11.91
N VAL A 35 1.95 -0.18 -11.20
CA VAL A 35 3.39 0.00 -11.45
C VAL A 35 4.15 -0.31 -10.17
N GLY A 36 5.43 0.09 -10.06
CA GLY A 36 6.20 -0.15 -8.84
C GLY A 36 5.69 0.63 -7.62
N ILE A 37 5.91 0.04 -6.45
CA ILE A 37 5.76 0.65 -5.13
C ILE A 37 6.95 0.25 -4.26
N ASN A 38 7.30 1.11 -3.31
CA ASN A 38 8.33 0.82 -2.32
C ASN A 38 7.68 0.59 -0.95
N LEU A 39 8.14 -0.45 -0.25
CA LEU A 39 7.76 -0.76 1.12
C LEU A 39 8.96 -0.52 2.05
N LEU A 40 8.79 0.38 2.98
CA LEU A 40 9.81 0.74 3.96
C LEU A 40 9.99 -0.35 5.02
N PRO A 41 11.17 -0.45 5.68
CA PRO A 41 11.48 -1.53 6.63
C PRO A 41 10.45 -1.74 7.74
N HIS A 42 9.83 -0.69 8.25
CA HIS A 42 8.78 -0.82 9.28
C HIS A 42 7.51 -1.52 8.76
N ALA A 43 7.14 -1.33 7.49
CA ALA A 43 6.01 -2.03 6.89
C ALA A 43 6.37 -3.48 6.53
N VAL A 44 7.60 -3.71 6.05
CA VAL A 44 8.11 -5.06 5.76
C VAL A 44 8.14 -5.90 7.04
N ARG A 45 8.58 -5.32 8.18
CA ARG A 45 8.48 -5.96 9.49
C ARG A 45 7.06 -6.44 9.78
N GLU A 46 6.08 -5.59 9.60
CA GLU A 46 4.67 -5.92 9.91
C GLU A 46 4.11 -7.01 9.00
N LEU A 47 4.50 -7.05 7.73
CA LEU A 47 4.14 -8.15 6.83
C LEU A 47 4.87 -9.45 7.19
N ALA A 48 6.14 -9.38 7.60
CA ALA A 48 6.89 -10.53 8.09
C ALA A 48 6.24 -11.16 9.33
N GLU A 49 5.79 -10.33 10.28
CA GLU A 49 5.06 -10.79 11.47
C GLU A 49 3.68 -11.40 11.16
N LEU A 50 3.12 -11.08 10.00
CA LEU A 50 1.94 -11.78 9.45
C LEU A 50 2.31 -13.08 8.74
N GLY A 51 3.58 -13.50 8.74
CA GLY A 51 4.06 -14.70 8.06
C GLY A 51 4.02 -14.58 6.53
N LEU A 52 4.35 -13.40 5.99
CA LEU A 52 4.37 -13.10 4.55
C LEU A 52 5.78 -12.71 4.06
N ALA A 53 6.82 -13.03 4.84
CA ALA A 53 8.19 -12.62 4.52
C ALA A 53 8.70 -13.29 3.24
N ASP A 54 8.51 -14.59 3.11
CA ASP A 54 9.03 -15.39 1.99
C ASP A 54 8.26 -15.09 0.70
N GLU A 55 6.94 -14.99 0.77
CA GLU A 55 6.09 -14.63 -0.37
C GLU A 55 6.41 -13.21 -0.88
N LEU A 56 6.67 -12.28 0.03
CA LEU A 56 7.07 -10.92 -0.34
C LEU A 56 8.47 -10.91 -0.97
N ALA A 57 9.43 -11.61 -0.40
CA ALA A 57 10.78 -11.72 -0.94
C ALA A 57 10.82 -12.38 -2.33
N ALA A 58 9.89 -13.30 -2.60
CA ALA A 58 9.80 -13.96 -3.91
C ALA A 58 9.31 -13.04 -5.05
N ILE A 59 8.64 -11.93 -4.73
CA ILE A 59 8.07 -11.02 -5.73
C ILE A 59 8.67 -9.61 -5.72
N ALA A 60 9.57 -9.32 -4.78
CA ALA A 60 10.11 -8.00 -4.52
C ALA A 60 11.64 -7.99 -4.60
N LEU A 61 12.21 -6.82 -4.81
CA LEU A 61 13.64 -6.61 -4.93
C LEU A 61 14.10 -5.65 -3.84
N PRO A 62 15.13 -6.00 -3.03
CA PRO A 62 15.64 -5.12 -1.99
C PRO A 62 16.60 -4.07 -2.58
N PRO A 63 16.22 -2.79 -2.65
CA PRO A 63 17.15 -1.72 -2.97
C PRO A 63 18.11 -1.48 -1.81
N SER A 64 19.35 -1.14 -2.15
CA SER A 64 20.41 -0.87 -1.17
C SER A 64 20.70 0.62 -1.00
N ARG A 65 20.28 1.46 -1.96
CA ARG A 65 20.63 2.87 -2.03
C ARG A 65 19.50 3.73 -2.61
N LEU A 66 19.34 4.94 -2.11
CA LEU A 66 18.57 6.02 -2.71
C LEU A 66 19.57 7.11 -3.16
N GLY A 67 19.56 7.46 -4.44
CA GLY A 67 20.38 8.52 -5.00
C GLY A 67 19.52 9.69 -5.51
N TYR A 68 19.92 10.90 -5.17
CA TYR A 68 19.38 12.15 -5.71
C TYR A 68 20.37 12.71 -6.73
N HIS A 69 19.86 13.09 -7.89
CA HIS A 69 20.64 13.56 -9.02
C HIS A 69 20.04 14.86 -9.58
N ASP A 70 20.87 15.68 -10.19
CA ASP A 70 20.40 16.77 -11.01
C ASP A 70 19.85 16.30 -12.37
N ARG A 71 19.38 17.20 -13.23
CA ARG A 71 18.81 16.86 -14.54
C ARG A 71 19.84 16.35 -15.55
N ALA A 72 21.12 16.62 -15.34
CA ALA A 72 22.23 16.10 -16.15
C ALA A 72 22.80 14.79 -15.58
N GLY A 73 22.18 14.21 -14.54
CA GLY A 73 22.61 12.96 -13.92
C GLY A 73 23.74 13.11 -12.92
N GLY A 74 24.19 14.34 -12.63
CA GLY A 74 25.19 14.63 -11.61
C GLY A 74 24.66 14.27 -10.21
N PRO A 75 25.48 13.63 -9.33
CA PRO A 75 25.02 13.24 -7.99
C PRO A 75 24.90 14.47 -7.08
N ILE A 76 23.74 14.60 -6.42
CA ILE A 76 23.49 15.60 -5.37
C ILE A 76 23.77 14.98 -4.00
N TRP A 77 23.21 13.83 -3.71
CA TRP A 77 23.35 13.11 -2.45
C TRP A 77 22.84 11.68 -2.58
N ALA A 78 23.31 10.81 -1.69
CA ALA A 78 22.77 9.45 -1.63
C ALA A 78 22.83 8.89 -0.22
N GLU A 79 21.89 7.99 0.08
CA GLU A 79 21.86 7.30 1.36
C GLU A 79 21.65 5.78 1.19
N PRO A 80 22.16 4.96 2.11
CA PRO A 80 21.88 3.54 2.15
C PRO A 80 20.41 3.29 2.55
N LEU A 81 19.85 2.16 2.08
CA LEU A 81 18.49 1.73 2.35
C LEU A 81 18.44 0.34 2.99
N GLY A 82 17.34 0.06 3.68
CA GLY A 82 17.04 -1.26 4.23
C GLY A 82 18.21 -1.84 5.05
N LEU A 83 18.61 -3.06 4.74
CA LEU A 83 19.71 -3.74 5.46
C LEU A 83 21.05 -2.97 5.36
N ALA A 84 21.33 -2.34 4.23
CA ALA A 84 22.55 -1.55 4.02
C ALA A 84 22.60 -0.30 4.93
N ALA A 85 21.45 0.23 5.34
CA ALA A 85 21.34 1.33 6.29
C ALA A 85 21.35 0.88 7.77
N GLY A 86 21.45 -0.43 8.04
CA GLY A 86 21.44 -0.98 9.40
C GLY A 86 20.06 -1.32 9.97
N TYR A 87 18.98 -1.32 9.16
CA TYR A 87 17.72 -1.88 9.57
C TYR A 87 17.80 -3.41 9.70
N ARG A 88 16.99 -3.99 10.58
CA ARG A 88 16.84 -5.44 10.70
C ARG A 88 15.99 -6.07 9.61
N TRP A 89 15.20 -5.27 8.91
CA TRP A 89 14.34 -5.68 7.81
C TRP A 89 14.74 -4.96 6.54
N PRO A 90 14.63 -5.61 5.37
CA PRO A 90 14.89 -4.95 4.10
C PRO A 90 13.83 -3.87 3.82
N GLN A 91 14.20 -2.93 2.96
CA GLN A 91 13.22 -2.19 2.15
C GLN A 91 12.95 -3.03 0.91
N PHE A 92 11.76 -2.95 0.32
CA PHE A 92 11.45 -3.65 -0.92
C PHE A 92 10.87 -2.72 -1.98
N SER A 93 11.36 -2.88 -3.20
CA SER A 93 10.72 -2.38 -4.42
C SER A 93 9.93 -3.53 -5.05
N VAL A 94 8.65 -3.34 -5.33
CA VAL A 94 7.77 -4.40 -5.81
C VAL A 94 6.75 -3.88 -6.82
N HIS A 95 6.32 -4.72 -7.77
CA HIS A 95 5.17 -4.40 -8.61
C HIS A 95 3.90 -4.37 -7.75
N ARG A 96 3.22 -3.23 -7.69
CA ARG A 96 2.03 -3.00 -6.82
C ARG A 96 0.95 -4.07 -7.03
N GLY A 97 0.70 -4.45 -8.29
CA GLY A 97 -0.27 -5.50 -8.62
C GLY A 97 0.15 -6.86 -8.07
N ARG A 98 1.44 -7.24 -8.12
CA ARG A 98 1.91 -8.51 -7.54
C ARG A 98 1.74 -8.53 -6.01
N LEU A 99 2.10 -7.43 -5.33
CA LEU A 99 1.85 -7.28 -3.89
C LEU A 99 0.36 -7.42 -3.56
N HIS A 100 -0.49 -6.80 -4.35
CA HIS A 100 -1.95 -6.87 -4.18
C HIS A 100 -2.48 -8.31 -4.32
N MET A 101 -2.03 -9.02 -5.37
CA MET A 101 -2.43 -10.42 -5.59
C MET A 101 -1.87 -11.37 -4.53
N MET A 102 -0.65 -11.14 -4.03
CA MET A 102 -0.07 -11.90 -2.91
C MET A 102 -0.93 -11.76 -1.65
N LEU A 103 -1.31 -10.54 -1.28
CA LEU A 103 -2.18 -10.29 -0.13
C LEU A 103 -3.57 -10.90 -0.32
N LEU A 104 -4.14 -10.82 -1.54
CA LEU A 104 -5.42 -11.43 -1.86
C LEU A 104 -5.37 -12.97 -1.74
N ALA A 105 -4.30 -13.58 -2.22
CA ALA A 105 -4.09 -15.03 -2.10
C ALA A 105 -4.00 -15.44 -0.63
N ALA A 106 -3.22 -14.73 0.18
CA ALA A 106 -3.10 -14.98 1.62
C ALA A 106 -4.44 -14.81 2.36
N VAL A 107 -5.25 -13.80 2.00
CA VAL A 107 -6.60 -13.64 2.58
C VAL A 107 -7.49 -14.84 2.22
N ARG A 108 -7.52 -15.24 0.96
CA ARG A 108 -8.35 -16.38 0.53
C ARG A 108 -7.92 -17.70 1.13
N GLU A 109 -6.61 -17.92 1.26
CA GLU A 109 -6.05 -19.11 1.88
C GLU A 109 -6.42 -19.21 3.36
N ARG A 110 -6.25 -18.12 4.12
CA ARG A 110 -6.40 -18.13 5.59
C ARG A 110 -7.84 -17.94 6.07
N LEU A 111 -8.63 -17.15 5.34
CA LEU A 111 -10.01 -16.78 5.71
C LEU A 111 -11.07 -17.50 4.87
N GLY A 112 -10.68 -18.18 3.81
CA GLY A 112 -11.56 -18.82 2.84
C GLY A 112 -11.90 -17.93 1.64
N PRO A 113 -12.36 -18.54 0.52
CA PRO A 113 -12.61 -17.86 -0.75
C PRO A 113 -13.68 -16.77 -0.65
N ASP A 114 -14.65 -16.92 0.24
CA ASP A 114 -15.78 -16.01 0.42
C ASP A 114 -15.46 -14.80 1.32
N ALA A 115 -14.25 -14.75 1.90
CA ALA A 115 -13.83 -13.63 2.73
C ALA A 115 -13.69 -12.30 1.97
N VAL A 116 -13.49 -12.38 0.64
CA VAL A 116 -13.42 -11.22 -0.25
C VAL A 116 -14.56 -11.29 -1.27
N ARG A 117 -15.54 -10.42 -1.10
CA ARG A 117 -16.70 -10.28 -1.99
C ARG A 117 -16.47 -9.11 -2.94
N THR A 118 -16.41 -9.41 -4.23
CA THR A 118 -16.23 -8.41 -5.30
C THR A 118 -17.55 -7.97 -5.91
N GLY A 119 -17.57 -6.86 -6.64
CA GLY A 119 -18.76 -6.31 -7.28
C GLY A 119 -19.72 -5.59 -6.32
N LEU A 120 -19.35 -5.39 -5.06
CA LEU A 120 -20.18 -4.76 -4.03
C LEU A 120 -19.81 -3.28 -3.87
N MET A 121 -20.55 -2.40 -4.53
CA MET A 121 -20.37 -0.96 -4.42
C MET A 121 -21.01 -0.46 -3.14
N PHE A 122 -20.20 0.05 -2.21
CA PHE A 122 -20.67 0.64 -0.97
C PHE A 122 -21.48 1.92 -1.22
N ARG A 123 -22.60 2.08 -0.49
CA ARG A 123 -23.53 3.22 -0.64
C ARG A 123 -23.69 4.02 0.64
N GLY A 124 -23.46 3.40 1.78
CA GLY A 124 -23.59 4.04 3.07
C GLY A 124 -23.72 3.03 4.20
N PHE A 125 -23.96 3.52 5.40
CA PHE A 125 -24.16 2.70 6.58
C PHE A 125 -25.17 3.34 7.54
N GLU A 126 -25.75 2.51 8.39
CA GLU A 126 -26.58 2.89 9.52
C GLU A 126 -25.97 2.34 10.81
N ARG A 127 -26.09 3.08 11.90
CA ARG A 127 -25.75 2.59 13.23
C ARG A 127 -26.93 1.82 13.79
N THR A 128 -26.66 0.62 14.31
CA THR A 128 -27.65 -0.21 15.01
C THR A 128 -27.35 -0.24 16.51
N SER A 129 -28.21 -0.84 17.30
CA SER A 129 -28.01 -0.96 18.75
C SER A 129 -26.74 -1.73 19.13
N GLY A 130 -26.29 -2.67 18.29
CA GLY A 130 -25.11 -3.53 18.56
C GLY A 130 -23.97 -3.41 17.55
N GLY A 131 -24.13 -2.68 16.45
CA GLY A 131 -23.16 -2.67 15.36
C GLY A 131 -23.43 -1.64 14.27
N ILE A 132 -23.07 -2.02 13.06
CA ILE A 132 -23.22 -1.24 11.83
C ILE A 132 -23.93 -2.10 10.80
N ARG A 133 -24.89 -1.52 10.10
CA ARG A 133 -25.50 -2.06 8.90
C ARG A 133 -24.94 -1.33 7.68
N ALA A 134 -24.15 -2.02 6.86
CA ALA A 134 -23.57 -1.48 5.64
C ALA A 134 -24.44 -1.80 4.43
N HIS A 135 -24.69 -0.79 3.60
CA HIS A 135 -25.53 -0.87 2.41
C HIS A 135 -24.67 -0.86 1.15
N PHE A 136 -24.96 -1.77 0.25
CA PHE A 136 -24.27 -1.95 -1.02
C PHE A 136 -25.23 -1.98 -2.19
N ARG A 137 -24.67 -1.80 -3.37
CA ARG A 137 -25.30 -2.14 -4.64
C ARG A 137 -24.42 -3.17 -5.36
N ASP A 138 -24.99 -4.31 -5.68
CA ASP A 138 -24.31 -5.30 -6.51
C ASP A 138 -24.16 -4.74 -7.94
N ARG A 139 -22.94 -4.72 -8.46
CA ARG A 139 -22.64 -4.12 -9.79
C ARG A 139 -23.07 -5.00 -10.96
N ALA A 140 -23.29 -6.29 -10.75
CA ALA A 140 -23.72 -7.20 -11.80
C ALA A 140 -25.24 -7.12 -11.99
N SER A 141 -26.01 -7.24 -10.91
CA SER A 141 -27.45 -7.28 -10.92
C SER A 141 -28.12 -5.91 -10.70
N GLY A 142 -27.38 -4.93 -10.15
CA GLY A 142 -27.94 -3.66 -9.69
C GLY A 142 -28.78 -3.78 -8.40
N ALA A 143 -28.89 -4.98 -7.82
CA ALA A 143 -29.69 -5.22 -6.63
C ALA A 143 -29.05 -4.60 -5.36
N PRO A 144 -29.87 -4.18 -4.38
CA PRO A 144 -29.36 -3.80 -3.07
C PRO A 144 -28.86 -5.03 -2.33
N ALA A 145 -27.77 -4.86 -1.57
CA ALA A 145 -27.24 -5.85 -0.63
C ALA A 145 -26.93 -5.17 0.70
N VAL A 146 -27.02 -5.92 1.79
CA VAL A 146 -26.81 -5.43 3.15
C VAL A 146 -25.92 -6.40 3.90
N GLU A 147 -25.01 -5.85 4.71
CA GLU A 147 -24.16 -6.62 5.62
C GLU A 147 -24.16 -5.97 7.01
N ASP A 148 -24.40 -6.79 8.04
CA ASP A 148 -24.26 -6.37 9.42
C ASP A 148 -22.85 -6.73 9.95
N ALA A 149 -22.26 -5.83 10.76
CA ALA A 149 -20.95 -6.01 11.37
C ALA A 149 -20.86 -5.26 12.70
N ASP A 150 -19.96 -5.71 13.58
CA ASP A 150 -19.67 -5.01 14.84
C ASP A 150 -18.94 -3.68 14.60
N VAL A 151 -18.07 -3.65 13.58
CA VAL A 151 -17.23 -2.51 13.19
C VAL A 151 -17.16 -2.38 11.68
N LEU A 152 -17.15 -1.16 11.17
CA LEU A 152 -16.90 -0.82 9.76
C LEU A 152 -15.56 -0.13 9.62
N VAL A 153 -14.68 -0.66 8.76
CA VAL A 153 -13.39 -0.07 8.39
C VAL A 153 -13.46 0.43 6.95
N GLY A 154 -13.35 1.75 6.73
CA GLY A 154 -13.22 2.36 5.41
C GLY A 154 -11.75 2.31 4.96
N SER A 155 -11.46 1.51 3.95
CA SER A 155 -10.16 1.40 3.26
C SER A 155 -10.35 1.48 1.74
N ASP A 156 -11.31 2.31 1.33
CA ASP A 156 -11.84 2.46 -0.02
C ASP A 156 -11.13 3.58 -0.82
N GLY A 157 -9.90 3.92 -0.42
CA GLY A 157 -8.98 4.78 -1.17
C GLY A 157 -9.26 6.28 -1.05
N ILE A 158 -8.60 7.08 -1.89
CA ILE A 158 -8.66 8.54 -1.86
C ILE A 158 -10.08 9.08 -2.08
N ASP A 159 -10.91 8.37 -2.85
CA ASP A 159 -12.31 8.72 -3.15
C ASP A 159 -13.29 8.02 -2.20
N SER A 160 -12.87 7.73 -0.98
CA SER A 160 -13.61 6.99 0.03
C SER A 160 -15.02 7.53 0.25
N VAL A 161 -16.00 6.66 0.02
CA VAL A 161 -17.41 6.94 0.35
C VAL A 161 -17.63 6.93 1.87
N VAL A 162 -16.86 6.11 2.61
CA VAL A 162 -16.92 6.11 4.08
C VAL A 162 -16.42 7.46 4.61
N ARG A 163 -15.29 7.96 4.11
CA ARG A 163 -14.75 9.29 4.46
C ARG A 163 -15.77 10.40 4.18
N ALA A 164 -16.34 10.43 2.98
CA ALA A 164 -17.31 11.44 2.60
C ALA A 164 -18.57 11.42 3.50
N ARG A 165 -18.95 10.26 4.04
CA ARG A 165 -20.05 10.15 5.02
C ARG A 165 -19.68 10.64 6.41
N LEU A 166 -18.41 10.48 6.81
CA LEU A 166 -17.92 10.93 8.11
C LEU A 166 -17.54 12.42 8.13
N HIS A 167 -17.12 12.96 6.97
CA HIS A 167 -16.67 14.33 6.77
C HIS A 167 -17.34 14.96 5.53
N PRO A 168 -18.65 15.22 5.57
CA PRO A 168 -19.41 15.69 4.40
C PRO A 168 -18.98 17.06 3.87
N ASP A 169 -18.36 17.88 4.71
CA ASP A 169 -17.96 19.25 4.38
C ASP A 169 -16.50 19.34 3.92
N GLU A 170 -15.78 18.22 3.75
CA GLU A 170 -14.35 18.25 3.42
C GLU A 170 -14.03 18.79 2.02
N GLY A 171 -14.92 18.58 1.06
CA GLY A 171 -14.69 18.96 -0.33
C GLY A 171 -13.89 17.94 -1.14
N ALA A 172 -13.37 18.38 -2.29
CA ALA A 172 -12.64 17.55 -3.24
C ALA A 172 -11.19 17.29 -2.83
N ALA A 173 -10.56 16.27 -3.43
CA ALA A 173 -9.12 16.08 -3.33
C ALA A 173 -8.35 17.28 -3.89
N ARG A 174 -7.17 17.58 -3.33
CA ARG A 174 -6.33 18.72 -3.68
C ARG A 174 -5.29 18.29 -4.70
N TRP A 175 -5.23 18.98 -5.81
CA TRP A 175 -4.18 18.84 -6.80
C TRP A 175 -3.07 19.88 -6.55
N ASN A 176 -1.81 19.44 -6.57
CA ASN A 176 -0.66 20.34 -6.36
C ASN A 176 -0.06 20.94 -7.65
N GLY A 177 -0.73 20.77 -8.78
CA GLY A 177 -0.22 21.25 -10.09
C GLY A 177 0.74 20.28 -10.78
N VAL A 178 0.89 19.04 -10.28
CA VAL A 178 1.79 18.05 -10.88
C VAL A 178 0.99 16.95 -11.57
N HIS A 179 1.35 16.67 -12.83
CA HIS A 179 0.98 15.43 -13.54
C HIS A 179 2.07 14.39 -13.35
N MET A 180 1.67 13.15 -13.16
CA MET A 180 2.55 12.01 -13.09
C MET A 180 2.25 11.03 -14.21
N TRP A 181 3.27 10.64 -14.96
CA TRP A 181 3.23 9.46 -15.83
C TRP A 181 4.05 8.37 -15.19
N ARG A 182 3.52 7.17 -15.20
CA ARG A 182 4.16 6.01 -14.57
C ARG A 182 4.07 4.80 -15.46
N GLY A 183 5.18 4.06 -15.53
CA GLY A 183 5.22 2.83 -16.32
C GLY A 183 6.25 1.84 -15.78
N VAL A 184 6.25 0.68 -16.41
CA VAL A 184 7.27 -0.35 -16.21
C VAL A 184 7.80 -0.78 -17.58
N ALA A 185 9.12 -1.00 -17.67
CA ALA A 185 9.77 -1.46 -18.88
C ALA A 185 10.93 -2.41 -18.58
N ARG A 186 11.19 -3.35 -19.48
CA ARG A 186 12.43 -4.13 -19.47
C ARG A 186 13.59 -3.25 -19.98
N HIS A 187 14.67 -3.23 -19.21
CA HIS A 187 15.84 -2.40 -19.50
C HIS A 187 17.08 -3.02 -18.82
N PRO A 188 18.27 -2.85 -19.36
CA PRO A 188 19.49 -3.18 -18.62
C PRO A 188 19.52 -2.54 -17.23
N HIS A 189 20.27 -3.11 -16.30
CA HIS A 189 20.43 -2.50 -14.99
C HIS A 189 20.90 -1.05 -15.09
N ILE A 190 20.36 -0.19 -14.25
CA ILE A 190 20.86 1.16 -14.04
C ILE A 190 21.79 1.15 -12.82
N LEU A 191 22.89 1.90 -12.89
CA LEU A 191 23.89 1.98 -11.82
C LEU A 191 24.30 0.57 -11.33
N ASP A 192 24.09 0.30 -10.05
CA ASP A 192 24.42 -0.98 -9.39
C ASP A 192 23.28 -2.02 -9.46
N GLY A 193 22.18 -1.73 -10.11
CA GLY A 193 21.00 -2.60 -10.17
C GLY A 193 20.21 -2.69 -8.85
N ARG A 194 20.59 -1.93 -7.83
CA ARG A 194 19.94 -1.90 -6.51
C ARG A 194 19.65 -0.47 -6.04
N SER A 195 19.82 0.52 -6.91
CA SER A 195 19.56 1.92 -6.61
C SER A 195 18.13 2.32 -6.96
N ILE A 196 17.51 3.09 -6.07
CA ILE A 196 16.40 3.98 -6.38
C ILE A 196 17.01 5.32 -6.75
N VAL A 197 16.65 5.86 -7.90
CA VAL A 197 17.15 7.17 -8.35
C VAL A 197 16.00 8.16 -8.45
N VAL A 198 16.27 9.39 -8.01
CA VAL A 198 15.40 10.57 -8.15
C VAL A 198 16.23 11.64 -8.80
N ALA A 199 15.88 12.02 -10.02
CA ALA A 199 16.62 13.01 -10.80
C ALA A 199 15.74 14.22 -11.13
N GLY A 200 16.34 15.41 -11.23
CA GLY A 200 15.64 16.67 -11.46
C GLY A 200 14.98 17.21 -10.20
N GLY A 201 13.90 17.96 -10.33
CA GLY A 201 13.17 18.53 -9.19
C GLY A 201 12.40 19.78 -9.54
N THR A 202 11.83 20.43 -8.52
CA THR A 202 11.04 21.64 -8.63
C THR A 202 11.92 22.91 -8.65
N PRO A 203 11.65 23.93 -9.50
CA PRO A 203 10.58 23.96 -10.48
C PRO A 203 10.95 23.18 -11.75
N GLY A 204 10.02 22.38 -12.30
CA GLY A 204 10.24 21.67 -13.55
C GLY A 204 9.74 20.23 -13.53
N ALA A 205 10.55 19.32 -14.04
CA ALA A 205 10.24 17.91 -14.08
C ALA A 205 11.17 17.11 -13.16
N LYS A 206 10.63 16.00 -12.63
CA LYS A 206 11.34 15.00 -11.82
C LYS A 206 11.16 13.63 -12.45
N PHE A 207 12.23 12.86 -12.48
CA PHE A 207 12.23 11.50 -12.95
C PHE A 207 12.68 10.55 -11.83
N VAL A 208 11.91 9.51 -11.58
CA VAL A 208 12.23 8.48 -10.61
C VAL A 208 12.34 7.16 -11.33
N ALA A 209 13.38 6.38 -11.07
CA ALA A 209 13.52 5.03 -11.60
C ALA A 209 14.10 4.08 -10.56
N TYR A 210 13.64 2.84 -10.58
CA TYR A 210 14.16 1.77 -9.72
C TYR A 210 13.79 0.39 -10.25
N PRO A 211 14.64 -0.63 -10.04
CA PRO A 211 14.32 -2.00 -10.40
C PRO A 211 13.29 -2.60 -9.44
N ILE A 212 12.37 -3.40 -9.99
CA ILE A 212 11.35 -4.14 -9.25
C ILE A 212 11.42 -5.66 -9.50
N GLU A 213 12.26 -6.09 -10.43
CA GLU A 213 12.52 -7.49 -10.74
C GLU A 213 13.92 -7.63 -11.35
N ASP A 214 14.66 -8.63 -10.92
CA ASP A 214 15.94 -8.96 -11.52
C ASP A 214 15.79 -9.52 -12.94
N PRO A 215 16.85 -9.45 -13.77
CA PRO A 215 16.90 -10.18 -15.03
C PRO A 215 16.67 -11.68 -14.84
N ALA A 216 15.92 -12.30 -15.71
CA ALA A 216 15.71 -13.75 -15.69
C ALA A 216 17.01 -14.56 -15.96
N THR A 217 17.98 -13.94 -16.64
CA THR A 217 19.30 -14.52 -16.94
C THR A 217 20.40 -13.49 -16.68
N PRO A 218 21.61 -13.93 -16.34
CA PRO A 218 22.76 -13.03 -16.24
C PRO A 218 22.97 -12.21 -17.52
N GLY A 219 23.10 -10.88 -17.38
CA GLY A 219 23.24 -9.95 -18.51
C GLY A 219 21.94 -9.61 -19.23
N GLY A 220 20.82 -10.16 -18.79
CA GLY A 220 19.50 -9.83 -19.31
C GLY A 220 18.96 -8.47 -18.81
N GLU A 221 17.69 -8.19 -19.12
CA GLU A 221 17.02 -6.95 -18.74
C GLU A 221 16.23 -7.13 -17.44
N ALA A 222 16.44 -6.20 -16.50
CA ALA A 222 15.60 -6.05 -15.30
C ALA A 222 14.26 -5.43 -15.65
N LEU A 223 13.25 -5.61 -14.81
CA LEU A 223 12.03 -4.82 -14.90
C LEU A 223 12.20 -3.55 -14.05
N LEU A 224 12.24 -2.41 -14.71
CA LEU A 224 12.33 -1.10 -14.07
C LEU A 224 10.96 -0.47 -13.96
N ASN A 225 10.66 0.10 -12.80
CA ASN A 225 9.61 1.08 -12.64
C ASN A 225 10.16 2.48 -12.90
N TRP A 226 9.38 3.32 -13.55
CA TRP A 226 9.68 4.73 -13.71
C TRP A 226 8.48 5.62 -13.42
N VAL A 227 8.75 6.85 -12.98
CA VAL A 227 7.78 7.92 -12.76
C VAL A 227 8.35 9.19 -13.34
N LEU A 228 7.59 9.86 -14.19
CA LEU A 228 7.86 11.22 -14.64
C LEU A 228 6.83 12.14 -14.00
N GLU A 229 7.27 13.17 -13.31
CA GLU A 229 6.45 14.20 -12.70
C GLU A 229 6.74 15.54 -13.41
N VAL A 230 5.70 16.20 -13.88
CA VAL A 230 5.80 17.49 -14.52
C VAL A 230 4.88 18.48 -13.81
N ARG A 231 5.44 19.57 -13.34
CA ARG A 231 4.69 20.66 -12.72
C ARG A 231 4.15 21.60 -13.79
N HIS A 232 2.86 21.85 -13.71
CA HIS A 232 2.16 22.81 -14.56
C HIS A 232 1.91 24.13 -13.83
N GLY A 233 1.74 25.19 -14.59
CA GLY A 233 1.36 26.50 -14.04
C GLY A 233 -0.09 26.53 -13.53
N PRO A 234 -0.47 27.57 -12.77
CA PRO A 234 -1.78 27.65 -12.10
C PRO A 234 -2.97 27.77 -13.06
N SER A 235 -2.73 28.05 -14.35
CA SER A 235 -3.76 28.17 -15.39
C SER A 235 -4.14 26.84 -16.05
N VAL A 236 -3.50 25.71 -15.67
CA VAL A 236 -3.84 24.39 -16.18
C VAL A 236 -4.90 23.76 -15.28
N GLU A 237 -5.99 23.28 -15.87
CA GLU A 237 -7.01 22.56 -15.14
C GLU A 237 -6.48 21.20 -14.65
N PRO A 238 -6.89 20.74 -13.45
CA PRO A 238 -6.51 19.42 -12.97
C PRO A 238 -7.06 18.36 -13.94
N PRO A 239 -6.24 17.32 -14.26
CA PRO A 239 -6.72 16.20 -15.07
C PRO A 239 -7.80 15.42 -14.33
N ASN A 240 -8.50 14.55 -15.07
CA ASN A 240 -9.46 13.62 -14.47
C ASN A 240 -8.79 12.88 -13.30
N PRO A 241 -9.36 12.84 -12.11
CA PRO A 241 -8.79 12.17 -10.94
C PRO A 241 -8.58 10.65 -11.14
N SER A 242 -9.32 10.04 -12.05
CA SER A 242 -9.10 8.62 -12.41
C SER A 242 -7.82 8.47 -13.23
N HIS A 243 -7.03 7.44 -12.92
CA HIS A 243 -5.89 7.09 -13.76
C HIS A 243 -6.34 6.76 -15.20
N ARG A 244 -5.56 7.25 -16.17
CA ARG A 244 -5.82 7.06 -17.61
C ARG A 244 -4.62 6.34 -18.23
N ARG A 245 -4.88 5.39 -19.12
CA ARG A 245 -3.83 4.86 -20.00
C ARG A 245 -3.56 5.86 -21.11
N VAL A 246 -2.29 6.16 -21.33
CA VAL A 246 -1.86 7.14 -22.32
C VAL A 246 -0.80 6.56 -23.27
N PRO A 247 -0.71 7.08 -24.50
CA PRO A 247 0.38 6.73 -25.41
C PRO A 247 1.71 7.36 -24.93
N ALA A 248 2.83 6.75 -25.28
CA ALA A 248 4.17 7.24 -24.94
C ALA A 248 4.42 8.69 -25.37
N ALA A 249 3.81 9.13 -26.46
CA ALA A 249 3.95 10.48 -26.96
C ALA A 249 3.55 11.57 -25.96
N GLU A 250 2.58 11.30 -25.07
CA GLU A 250 2.15 12.26 -24.04
C GLU A 250 3.22 12.42 -22.95
N ALA A 251 3.85 11.33 -22.52
CA ALA A 251 4.93 11.38 -21.54
C ALA A 251 6.25 11.98 -22.10
N ARG A 252 6.51 11.82 -23.39
CA ARG A 252 7.72 12.31 -24.07
C ARG A 252 7.93 13.83 -23.92
N ALA A 253 6.85 14.60 -23.96
CA ALA A 253 6.93 16.06 -23.87
C ALA A 253 7.65 16.55 -22.62
N GLY A 254 7.59 15.80 -21.53
CA GLY A 254 8.28 16.11 -20.27
C GLY A 254 9.74 15.66 -20.22
N LEU A 255 10.24 14.96 -21.26
CA LEU A 255 11.58 14.38 -21.29
C LEU A 255 12.54 15.03 -22.27
N ALA A 256 12.13 16.04 -23.02
CA ALA A 256 12.93 16.62 -24.12
C ALA A 256 14.31 17.17 -23.69
N GLU A 257 14.49 17.51 -22.41
CA GLU A 257 15.71 18.14 -21.89
C GLU A 257 16.48 17.22 -20.91
N TRP A 258 16.24 15.90 -20.93
CA TRP A 258 16.91 14.99 -20.02
C TRP A 258 18.13 14.35 -20.69
N ASP A 259 19.27 14.44 -20.00
CA ASP A 259 20.55 13.81 -20.39
C ASP A 259 21.14 13.11 -19.16
N LEU A 260 20.71 11.88 -18.92
CA LEU A 260 21.22 11.04 -17.83
C LEU A 260 22.24 10.06 -18.41
N PRO A 261 23.53 10.17 -18.09
CA PRO A 261 24.58 9.33 -18.70
C PRO A 261 24.46 7.83 -18.38
N TRP A 262 23.67 7.50 -17.35
CA TRP A 262 23.46 6.14 -16.86
C TRP A 262 22.05 5.58 -17.17
N LEU A 263 21.19 6.36 -17.79
CA LEU A 263 19.82 5.96 -18.19
C LEU A 263 19.33 6.85 -19.33
N ASP A 264 18.74 6.25 -20.34
CA ASP A 264 17.91 6.94 -21.32
C ASP A 264 16.43 6.90 -20.88
N PRO A 265 15.88 7.99 -20.30
CA PRO A 265 14.49 8.01 -19.86
C PRO A 265 13.50 7.86 -21.04
N MET A 266 13.88 8.33 -22.24
CA MET A 266 13.04 8.21 -23.43
C MET A 266 12.89 6.74 -23.83
N SER A 267 13.97 5.99 -23.85
CA SER A 267 13.95 4.54 -24.13
C SER A 267 13.06 3.78 -23.14
N LEU A 268 13.09 4.11 -21.84
CA LEU A 268 12.19 3.50 -20.85
C LEU A 268 10.71 3.76 -21.17
N VAL A 269 10.36 5.00 -21.50
CA VAL A 269 8.99 5.37 -21.85
C VAL A 269 8.52 4.63 -23.10
N GLU A 270 9.36 4.56 -24.13
CA GLU A 270 9.02 3.89 -25.41
C GLU A 270 8.86 2.37 -25.28
N ARG A 271 9.64 1.73 -24.41
CA ARG A 271 9.57 0.29 -24.12
C ARG A 271 8.41 -0.09 -23.21
N SER A 272 7.72 0.87 -22.64
CA SER A 272 6.61 0.60 -21.72
C SER A 272 5.36 0.16 -22.45
N SER A 273 4.87 -1.04 -22.17
CA SER A 273 3.62 -1.57 -22.73
C SER A 273 2.37 -0.86 -22.22
N THR A 274 2.47 -0.24 -21.04
CA THR A 274 1.39 0.51 -20.41
C THR A 274 1.97 1.70 -19.68
N ILE A 275 1.44 2.88 -19.99
CA ILE A 275 1.75 4.11 -19.26
C ILE A 275 0.45 4.62 -18.65
N LEU A 276 0.50 4.91 -17.37
CA LEU A 276 -0.61 5.42 -16.60
C LEU A 276 -0.34 6.87 -16.23
N GLU A 277 -1.32 7.73 -16.49
CA GLU A 277 -1.31 9.12 -16.06
C GLU A 277 -2.13 9.27 -14.78
N TYR A 278 -1.60 10.06 -13.86
CA TYR A 278 -2.24 10.42 -12.59
C TYR A 278 -2.05 11.91 -12.28
N PRO A 279 -3.06 12.61 -11.80
CA PRO A 279 -2.83 13.85 -11.07
C PRO A 279 -2.18 13.52 -9.72
N MET A 280 -1.27 14.35 -9.25
CA MET A 280 -0.73 14.23 -7.89
C MET A 280 -1.72 14.84 -6.91
N LEU A 281 -2.50 13.98 -6.27
CA LEU A 281 -3.58 14.35 -5.38
C LEU A 281 -3.26 13.96 -3.93
N ASP A 282 -3.72 14.78 -3.00
CA ASP A 282 -3.89 14.45 -1.59
C ASP A 282 -5.23 15.00 -1.06
N ARG A 283 -5.47 14.82 0.24
CA ARG A 283 -6.58 15.44 0.96
C ARG A 283 -6.07 16.09 2.24
N ASP A 284 -6.82 17.04 2.77
CA ASP A 284 -6.46 17.66 4.03
C ASP A 284 -6.42 16.64 5.17
N PRO A 285 -5.46 16.76 6.10
CA PRO A 285 -5.41 15.94 7.30
C PRO A 285 -6.70 16.04 8.09
N LEU A 286 -7.29 14.88 8.40
CA LEU A 286 -8.54 14.82 9.14
C LEU A 286 -8.32 15.10 10.64
N PRO A 287 -9.25 15.82 11.29
CA PRO A 287 -9.23 16.03 12.73
C PRO A 287 -9.60 14.76 13.51
N ARG A 288 -10.25 13.79 12.88
CA ARG A 288 -10.68 12.52 13.47
C ARG A 288 -10.86 11.44 12.40
N TRP A 289 -10.43 10.20 12.70
CA TRP A 289 -10.60 9.05 11.82
C TRP A 289 -11.72 8.11 12.25
N SER A 290 -12.00 8.07 13.58
CA SER A 290 -12.93 7.12 14.19
C SER A 290 -14.18 7.80 14.72
N PHE A 291 -15.37 7.23 14.43
CA PHE A 291 -16.67 7.75 14.83
C PHE A 291 -17.56 6.60 15.35
N GLY A 292 -17.47 6.32 16.63
CA GLY A 292 -18.14 5.17 17.22
C GLY A 292 -17.58 3.87 16.64
N ARG A 293 -18.41 3.06 15.99
CA ARG A 293 -18.02 1.76 15.41
C ARG A 293 -17.52 1.84 13.96
N VAL A 294 -17.19 3.03 13.47
CA VAL A 294 -16.67 3.25 12.10
C VAL A 294 -15.33 3.95 12.18
N THR A 295 -14.36 3.48 11.40
CA THR A 295 -13.05 4.12 11.27
C THR A 295 -12.55 4.12 9.84
N LEU A 296 -11.55 4.98 9.54
CA LEU A 296 -10.85 5.06 8.27
C LEU A 296 -9.45 4.45 8.40
N LEU A 297 -8.91 3.94 7.28
CA LEU A 297 -7.60 3.31 7.22
C LEU A 297 -6.95 3.54 5.84
N GLY A 298 -5.62 3.77 5.82
CA GLY A 298 -4.85 3.97 4.59
C GLY A 298 -5.31 5.22 3.83
N ASP A 299 -5.33 5.17 2.49
CA ASP A 299 -5.69 6.32 1.65
C ASP A 299 -7.11 6.86 1.88
N ALA A 300 -8.00 6.10 2.51
CA ALA A 300 -9.29 6.62 2.95
C ALA A 300 -9.13 7.61 4.11
N ALA A 301 -8.14 7.42 4.97
CA ALA A 301 -7.83 8.28 6.11
C ALA A 301 -6.83 9.40 5.75
N HIS A 302 -5.79 9.09 4.95
CA HIS A 302 -4.64 9.95 4.76
C HIS A 302 -3.99 9.80 3.38
N PRO A 303 -4.70 10.04 2.29
CA PRO A 303 -4.07 10.07 0.97
C PRO A 303 -3.00 11.15 0.96
N MET A 304 -1.83 10.82 0.44
CA MET A 304 -0.64 11.69 0.49
C MET A 304 0.12 11.66 -0.83
N PHE A 305 0.85 12.73 -1.10
CA PHE A 305 1.80 12.74 -2.21
C PHE A 305 2.86 11.64 -2.04
N PRO A 306 3.34 11.02 -3.12
CA PRO A 306 4.18 9.82 -3.06
C PRO A 306 5.63 10.07 -2.61
N MET A 307 5.91 11.22 -2.00
CA MET A 307 7.21 11.59 -1.48
C MET A 307 7.58 10.74 -0.25
N GLY A 308 8.84 10.31 -0.15
CA GLY A 308 9.33 9.53 0.98
C GLY A 308 8.73 8.12 1.10
N MET A 309 8.02 7.62 0.09
CA MET A 309 7.55 6.22 -0.03
C MET A 309 6.63 5.73 1.11
N ASN A 310 5.91 6.65 1.77
CA ASN A 310 5.17 6.34 3.00
C ASN A 310 3.75 5.81 2.79
N GLY A 311 3.03 6.14 1.71
CA GLY A 311 1.61 5.86 1.57
C GLY A 311 1.23 4.41 1.83
N GLY A 312 1.80 3.47 1.07
CA GLY A 312 1.57 2.04 1.25
C GLY A 312 2.11 1.50 2.58
N SER A 313 3.28 1.99 3.02
CA SER A 313 3.90 1.56 4.26
C SER A 313 3.07 1.95 5.49
N GLN A 314 2.56 3.17 5.55
CA GLN A 314 1.71 3.62 6.65
C GLN A 314 0.36 2.91 6.65
N SER A 315 -0.21 2.58 5.49
CA SER A 315 -1.44 1.80 5.37
C SER A 315 -1.30 0.39 5.98
N ILE A 316 -0.15 -0.26 5.79
CA ILE A 316 0.17 -1.56 6.39
C ILE A 316 0.28 -1.44 7.92
N VAL A 317 0.98 -0.42 8.41
CA VAL A 317 1.09 -0.16 9.87
C VAL A 317 -0.26 0.14 10.48
N ASP A 318 -1.11 0.94 9.81
CA ASP A 318 -2.47 1.22 10.29
C ASP A 318 -3.26 -0.05 10.52
N ALA A 319 -3.23 -0.98 9.56
CA ALA A 319 -3.93 -2.27 9.65
C ALA A 319 -3.49 -3.07 10.89
N ARG A 320 -2.19 -3.09 11.17
CA ARG A 320 -1.61 -3.77 12.32
C ARG A 320 -2.02 -3.11 13.65
N VAL A 321 -1.91 -1.77 13.71
CA VAL A 321 -2.28 -1.01 14.92
C VAL A 321 -3.78 -1.15 15.21
N LEU A 322 -4.64 -1.08 14.18
CA LEU A 322 -6.07 -1.26 14.34
C LEU A 322 -6.40 -2.65 14.94
N ALA A 323 -5.83 -3.72 14.38
CA ALA A 323 -6.03 -5.07 14.90
C ALA A 323 -5.50 -5.22 16.34
N TRP A 324 -4.36 -4.62 16.64
CA TRP A 324 -3.77 -4.61 17.97
C TRP A 324 -4.67 -3.88 19.01
N CYS A 325 -5.26 -2.73 18.64
CA CYS A 325 -6.20 -2.02 19.49
C CYS A 325 -7.46 -2.84 19.76
N LEU A 326 -8.08 -3.38 18.72
CA LEU A 326 -9.28 -4.21 18.85
C LEU A 326 -9.08 -5.47 19.68
N ALA A 327 -7.88 -6.07 19.63
CA ALA A 327 -7.56 -7.24 20.45
C ALA A 327 -7.33 -6.93 21.93
N ARG A 328 -7.05 -5.68 22.30
CA ARG A 328 -6.69 -5.28 23.66
C ARG A 328 -7.78 -4.51 24.39
N GLU A 329 -8.70 -3.90 23.65
CA GLU A 329 -9.82 -3.15 24.20
C GLU A 329 -11.11 -3.95 24.01
N PRO A 330 -11.82 -4.31 25.10
CA PRO A 330 -13.08 -5.05 25.01
C PRO A 330 -14.19 -4.25 24.31
N ASP A 331 -14.22 -2.92 24.49
CA ASP A 331 -15.17 -2.05 23.80
C ASP A 331 -14.60 -1.62 22.43
N PRO A 332 -15.21 -2.01 21.33
CA PRO A 332 -14.74 -1.64 20.00
C PRO A 332 -14.70 -0.13 19.75
N VAL A 333 -15.54 0.67 20.41
CA VAL A 333 -15.49 2.13 20.27
C VAL A 333 -14.22 2.68 20.89
N ALA A 334 -13.88 2.25 22.12
CA ALA A 334 -12.64 2.62 22.77
C ALA A 334 -11.42 2.13 21.98
N ALA A 335 -11.48 0.94 21.37
CA ALA A 335 -10.42 0.41 20.51
C ALA A 335 -10.17 1.31 19.28
N LEU A 336 -11.24 1.75 18.62
CA LEU A 336 -11.13 2.62 17.44
C LEU A 336 -10.64 4.04 17.82
N ASP A 337 -11.10 4.59 18.93
CA ASP A 337 -10.59 5.89 19.43
C ASP A 337 -9.09 5.80 19.81
N ARG A 338 -8.65 4.67 20.38
CA ARG A 338 -7.22 4.42 20.64
C ARG A 338 -6.40 4.28 19.37
N TYR A 339 -6.91 3.58 18.36
CA TYR A 339 -6.28 3.50 17.03
C TYR A 339 -6.08 4.90 16.43
N ASP A 340 -7.13 5.72 16.41
CA ASP A 340 -7.10 7.11 15.94
C ASP A 340 -6.00 7.90 16.67
N ALA A 341 -5.99 7.85 18.00
CA ALA A 341 -5.02 8.57 18.83
C ALA A 341 -3.56 8.15 18.56
N LEU A 342 -3.31 6.86 18.31
CA LEU A 342 -1.98 6.33 18.05
C LEU A 342 -1.45 6.67 16.65
N ARG A 343 -2.35 6.78 15.64
CA ARG A 343 -1.91 6.87 14.25
C ARG A 343 -2.06 8.25 13.65
N ARG A 344 -3.20 8.90 13.87
CA ARG A 344 -3.59 10.13 13.16
C ARG A 344 -2.56 11.25 13.26
N GLY A 345 -2.02 11.52 14.44
CA GLY A 345 -1.06 12.60 14.64
C GLY A 345 0.20 12.45 13.79
N THR A 346 0.82 11.27 13.85
CA THR A 346 2.03 10.95 13.07
C THR A 346 1.75 11.00 11.57
N VAL A 347 0.67 10.38 11.12
CA VAL A 347 0.39 10.28 9.68
C VAL A 347 -0.05 11.62 9.08
N ASN A 348 -0.85 12.41 9.81
CA ASN A 348 -1.18 13.78 9.40
C ASN A 348 0.08 14.64 9.24
N ALA A 349 1.07 14.48 10.12
CA ALA A 349 2.34 15.19 10.00
C ALA A 349 3.12 14.78 8.74
N ILE A 350 3.07 13.50 8.35
CA ILE A 350 3.67 13.02 7.08
C ILE A 350 2.97 13.66 5.88
N VAL A 351 1.62 13.70 5.86
CA VAL A 351 0.86 14.35 4.78
C VAL A 351 1.32 15.80 4.60
N LEU A 352 1.41 16.55 5.70
CA LEU A 352 1.87 17.96 5.67
C LEU A 352 3.33 18.09 5.24
N ALA A 353 4.21 17.20 5.71
CA ALA A 353 5.62 17.20 5.30
C ALA A 353 5.76 16.93 3.79
N ASN A 354 4.97 16.01 3.23
CA ASN A 354 5.00 15.70 1.81
C ASN A 354 4.54 16.89 0.94
N ARG A 355 3.62 17.72 1.43
CA ARG A 355 3.25 18.97 0.77
C ARG A 355 4.41 19.95 0.69
N ASN A 356 5.35 19.88 1.62
CA ASN A 356 6.57 20.66 1.70
C ASN A 356 7.79 19.86 1.19
N LEU A 357 7.61 19.07 0.13
CA LEU A 357 8.62 18.25 -0.55
C LEU A 357 9.15 17.06 0.26
N GLY A 358 8.85 16.91 1.55
CA GLY A 358 9.38 15.81 2.37
C GLY A 358 10.90 15.69 2.28
N PRO A 359 11.45 14.49 1.97
CA PRO A 359 12.90 14.32 1.81
C PRO A 359 13.45 14.92 0.50
N GLU A 360 12.60 15.23 -0.47
CA GLU A 360 12.99 15.87 -1.74
C GLU A 360 13.35 17.34 -1.60
N GLU A 361 13.19 17.93 -0.40
CA GLU A 361 13.76 19.24 -0.05
C GLU A 361 15.28 19.29 -0.37
N ILE A 362 15.97 18.15 -0.34
CA ILE A 362 17.39 18.03 -0.69
C ILE A 362 17.64 18.53 -2.13
N ILE A 363 16.82 18.11 -3.08
CA ILE A 363 16.96 18.51 -4.50
C ILE A 363 16.65 20.01 -4.66
N ALA A 364 15.57 20.48 -4.02
CA ALA A 364 15.18 21.88 -4.11
C ALA A 364 16.26 22.80 -3.57
N ARG A 365 16.85 22.46 -2.43
CA ARG A 365 17.95 23.22 -1.83
C ARG A 365 19.23 23.18 -2.68
N ALA A 366 19.56 22.03 -3.28
CA ALA A 366 20.70 21.93 -4.18
C ALA A 366 20.53 22.85 -5.40
N ALA A 367 19.32 22.92 -5.96
CA ALA A 367 19.03 23.83 -7.07
C ALA A 367 19.13 25.31 -6.68
N GLU A 368 18.66 25.70 -5.48
CA GLU A 368 18.79 27.07 -4.95
C GLU A 368 20.25 27.49 -4.77
N HIS A 369 21.14 26.58 -4.41
CA HIS A 369 22.57 26.85 -4.16
C HIS A 369 23.45 26.63 -5.40
N ALA A 370 22.86 26.30 -6.56
CA ALA A 370 23.58 25.97 -7.79
C ALA A 370 24.65 24.88 -7.62
N GLY A 371 24.40 23.89 -6.75
CA GLY A 371 25.34 22.78 -6.49
C GLY A 371 24.87 21.84 -5.38
N PRO A 372 25.59 20.74 -5.16
CA PRO A 372 25.23 19.77 -4.12
C PRO A 372 25.26 20.39 -2.72
N LEU A 373 24.33 19.98 -1.87
CA LEU A 373 24.37 20.31 -0.44
C LEU A 373 25.55 19.61 0.24
N SER A 374 26.00 20.16 1.38
CA SER A 374 26.88 19.39 2.26
C SER A 374 26.21 18.10 2.70
N ALA A 375 26.98 17.01 2.88
CA ALA A 375 26.45 15.73 3.32
C ALA A 375 25.66 15.84 4.63
N ASP A 376 26.19 16.62 5.60
CA ASP A 376 25.53 16.84 6.91
C ASP A 376 24.15 17.50 6.75
N ARG A 377 24.00 18.46 5.84
CA ARG A 377 22.73 19.14 5.63
C ARG A 377 21.69 18.24 4.95
N ALA A 378 22.12 17.45 3.97
CA ALA A 378 21.24 16.50 3.31
C ALA A 378 20.80 15.40 4.29
N GLU A 379 21.71 14.88 5.12
CA GLU A 379 21.40 13.89 6.14
C GLU A 379 20.46 14.45 7.21
N GLU A 380 20.62 15.72 7.61
CA GLU A 380 19.70 16.39 8.54
C GLU A 380 18.26 16.39 8.00
N ILE A 381 18.06 16.76 6.73
CA ILE A 381 16.76 16.78 6.06
C ILE A 381 16.15 15.37 6.04
N ALA A 382 16.89 14.38 5.57
CA ALA A 382 16.47 13.00 5.49
C ALA A 382 16.12 12.41 6.88
N THR A 383 16.97 12.65 7.87
CA THR A 383 16.77 12.17 9.24
C THR A 383 15.59 12.83 9.91
N ARG A 384 15.37 14.14 9.71
CA ARG A 384 14.19 14.86 10.20
C ARG A 384 12.91 14.24 9.69
N TYR A 385 12.85 13.93 8.39
CA TYR A 385 11.68 13.28 7.78
C TYR A 385 11.47 11.86 8.32
N LYS A 386 12.52 11.05 8.44
CA LYS A 386 12.44 9.71 9.02
C LYS A 386 11.98 9.71 10.48
N ARG A 387 12.43 10.66 11.28
CA ARG A 387 11.97 10.82 12.68
C ARG A 387 10.48 11.11 12.74
N LEU A 388 9.98 12.01 11.90
CA LEU A 388 8.58 12.35 11.80
C LEU A 388 7.74 11.14 11.40
N ALA A 389 8.21 10.34 10.45
CA ALA A 389 7.54 9.12 10.00
C ALA A 389 7.72 7.92 10.97
N GLN A 390 8.41 8.09 12.09
CA GLN A 390 8.80 7.03 13.04
C GLN A 390 9.55 5.87 12.36
N ALA A 391 10.36 6.20 11.37
CA ALA A 391 11.03 5.26 10.47
C ALA A 391 12.56 5.33 10.53
N THR A 392 13.16 5.93 11.56
CA THR A 392 14.64 5.85 11.74
C THR A 392 15.08 4.44 12.09
N VAL A 393 16.34 4.10 11.80
CA VAL A 393 16.92 2.79 12.12
C VAL A 393 16.70 2.43 13.59
N ALA A 394 17.01 3.36 14.52
CA ALA A 394 16.82 3.15 15.95
C ALA A 394 15.34 2.87 16.28
N GLN A 395 14.41 3.69 15.79
CA GLN A 395 12.98 3.51 16.06
C GLN A 395 12.49 2.15 15.55
N VAL A 396 12.79 1.79 14.30
CA VAL A 396 12.30 0.54 13.70
C VAL A 396 12.92 -0.69 14.36
N ASN A 397 14.22 -0.64 14.70
CA ASN A 397 14.92 -1.77 15.26
C ASN A 397 14.61 -2.02 16.75
N THR A 398 14.19 -1.00 17.49
CA THR A 398 13.94 -1.10 18.96
C THR A 398 12.47 -1.22 19.34
N HIS A 399 11.55 -0.64 18.53
CA HIS A 399 10.13 -0.78 18.80
C HIS A 399 9.64 -2.17 18.45
N ALA A 400 8.85 -2.76 19.32
CA ALA A 400 8.16 -4.02 19.03
C ALA A 400 7.20 -3.82 17.84
N SER A 401 6.97 -4.90 17.06
CA SER A 401 5.91 -4.91 16.06
C SER A 401 4.53 -4.87 16.72
N TRP A 402 3.51 -4.51 15.96
CA TRP A 402 2.11 -4.50 16.40
C TRP A 402 1.49 -5.91 16.36
N THR A 403 2.28 -6.91 16.75
CA THR A 403 1.83 -8.30 16.82
C THR A 403 0.91 -8.49 18.02
N VAL A 404 -0.23 -9.09 17.77
CA VAL A 404 -1.13 -9.55 18.81
C VAL A 404 -0.65 -10.95 19.22
N PRO A 405 -0.29 -11.18 20.50
CA PRO A 405 -0.07 -12.53 20.96
C PRO A 405 -1.30 -13.37 20.64
N HIS A 406 -1.10 -14.60 20.14
CA HIS A 406 -2.22 -15.51 19.89
C HIS A 406 -3.11 -15.56 21.14
N PRO A 407 -4.40 -15.23 21.05
CA PRO A 407 -5.29 -15.46 22.19
C PRO A 407 -5.20 -16.92 22.55
N ALA A 408 -4.98 -17.21 23.83
CA ALA A 408 -5.15 -18.58 24.33
C ALA A 408 -6.49 -19.11 23.83
N PRO A 409 -6.59 -20.36 23.35
CA PRO A 409 -7.84 -20.88 22.84
C PRO A 409 -8.93 -20.64 23.88
N ASP A 410 -9.97 -19.90 23.50
CA ASP A 410 -11.12 -19.63 24.39
C ASP A 410 -11.74 -20.97 24.75
N PRO A 411 -11.72 -21.40 26.02
CA PRO A 411 -12.30 -22.67 26.43
C PRO A 411 -13.81 -22.76 26.19
N ARG A 412 -14.46 -21.65 25.80
CA ARG A 412 -15.87 -21.59 25.40
C ARG A 412 -16.08 -21.81 23.90
N ARG A 413 -15.02 -21.86 23.09
CA ARG A 413 -15.10 -22.28 21.69
C ARG A 413 -15.26 -23.80 21.63
N ARG A 414 -16.47 -24.29 21.85
CA ARG A 414 -16.83 -25.65 21.47
C ARG A 414 -16.65 -25.73 19.95
N GLU A 415 -15.78 -26.63 19.50
CA GLU A 415 -15.72 -27.05 18.11
C GLU A 415 -17.16 -27.36 17.68
N ALA A 416 -17.60 -26.79 16.56
CA ALA A 416 -18.84 -27.23 15.95
C ALA A 416 -18.72 -28.74 15.72
N PRO A 417 -19.71 -29.56 16.13
CA PRO A 417 -19.63 -31.00 15.95
C PRO A 417 -19.40 -31.27 14.46
N GLY A 418 -18.29 -31.95 14.18
CA GLY A 418 -17.99 -32.44 12.84
C GLY A 418 -19.19 -33.22 12.30
N PRO A 419 -19.38 -33.32 10.98
CA PRO A 419 -20.47 -34.09 10.40
C PRO A 419 -20.41 -35.51 10.95
N ALA A 420 -21.54 -36.00 11.47
CA ALA A 420 -21.67 -37.34 12.01
C ALA A 420 -21.21 -38.35 10.97
N PRO A 421 -20.42 -39.39 11.35
CA PRO A 421 -20.04 -40.43 10.43
C PRO A 421 -21.30 -41.08 9.87
N THR A 422 -21.46 -41.05 8.56
CA THR A 422 -22.51 -41.79 7.85
C THR A 422 -22.34 -43.27 8.16
N SER A 423 -23.27 -43.85 8.90
CA SER A 423 -23.35 -45.28 9.13
C SER A 423 -23.62 -45.99 7.78
N THR A 424 -22.59 -46.52 7.17
CA THR A 424 -22.76 -47.52 6.11
C THR A 424 -23.29 -48.79 6.75
N GLY A 425 -24.54 -49.10 6.45
CA GLY A 425 -25.19 -50.33 6.85
C GLY A 425 -24.43 -51.53 6.33
N GLY A 426 -23.95 -52.37 7.25
CA GLY A 426 -23.38 -53.66 6.93
C GLY A 426 -24.46 -54.62 6.49
N GLU A 427 -24.43 -55.03 5.24
CA GLU A 427 -25.14 -56.23 4.80
C GLU A 427 -24.47 -57.49 5.37
N LEU A 428 -25.23 -58.24 6.12
CA LEU A 428 -24.93 -59.61 6.58
C LEU A 428 -24.98 -60.53 5.36
N THR A 429 -23.83 -60.94 4.88
CA THR A 429 -23.73 -62.11 3.97
C THR A 429 -23.50 -63.35 4.78
N THR A 430 -24.49 -64.26 4.71
CA THR A 430 -24.42 -65.63 5.17
C THR A 430 -23.43 -66.45 4.32
N PRO A 431 -22.71 -67.46 4.92
CA PRO A 431 -21.78 -68.30 4.18
C PRO A 431 -22.53 -69.40 3.46
N PRO A 432 -22.10 -69.86 2.28
CA PRO A 432 -22.65 -71.13 1.66
C PRO A 432 -22.01 -72.33 2.25
N SER A 433 -22.90 -73.28 2.58
CA SER A 433 -22.59 -74.62 2.95
C SER A 433 -21.94 -75.42 1.80
N GLY A 434 -20.90 -76.20 2.14
CA GLY A 434 -20.20 -77.01 1.20
C GLY A 434 -21.01 -78.22 0.75
N THR A 435 -20.58 -78.86 -0.33
CA THR A 435 -20.54 -80.32 -0.49
C THR A 435 -19.72 -80.70 -1.72
N THR A 436 -18.70 -81.49 -1.46
CA THR A 436 -18.14 -82.64 -2.20
C THR A 436 -18.39 -82.80 -3.70
N ALA A 437 -17.34 -82.83 -4.49
CA ALA A 437 -16.80 -84.02 -5.19
C ALA A 437 -15.46 -83.65 -5.85
#